data_3fea088e3e61fda94f90bbe9033c224f
#
_entry.id   3fea088e3e61fda94f90bbe9033c224f
#
_cell.length_a   1.000
_cell.length_b   1.000
_cell.length_c   1.000
_cell.angle_alpha   90.00
_cell.angle_beta   90.00
_cell.angle_gamma   90.00
#
_symmetry.space_group_name_H-M   'P 1'
#
loop_
_entity.id
_entity.type
_entity.pdbx_description
1 polymer ?
#
loop_
_entity_poly.entity_id
_entity_poly.type
_entity_poly.pdbx_seq_one_letter_code
_entity_poly.pdbx_strand_id
1 'polypeptide(L)'
;MAKSPVPGQVKTRLCPPLTPEEAASVAAASLLDTISAALETPDAVPVVALAGVVRRDDVREALAECVVIPQRGSTFAERLVHAHADVARFGMPVVQIGMDTPQVTPFLLESCAEFDEAALGFAADGGWWALGLRDPLRASVLRDVPMSRADTGARTLEALDGLRVRQLPVLSDVDTMDDARAVAALVPGSRFASTLTEIAAVPR
;
A
#
# COMPACT_ATOMS: atom_id res chain seq x y z
N MET A 1 1.28 0.13 -4.68
CA MET A 1 2.13 -1.10 -4.82
C MET A 1 1.36 -2.29 -4.30
N ALA A 2 1.14 -3.32 -5.12
CA ALA A 2 0.32 -4.47 -4.73
C ALA A 2 0.97 -5.81 -5.12
N LYS A 3 0.69 -6.84 -4.33
CA LYS A 3 1.03 -8.23 -4.62
C LYS A 3 -0.26 -9.04 -4.77
N SER A 4 -0.30 -9.94 -5.76
CA SER A 4 -1.44 -10.84 -5.92
C SER A 4 -1.72 -11.60 -4.62
N PRO A 5 -2.97 -11.63 -4.14
CA PRO A 5 -3.34 -12.30 -2.87
C PRO A 5 -3.39 -13.84 -3.06
N VAL A 6 -2.21 -14.45 -3.06
CA VAL A 6 -2.05 -15.90 -3.21
C VAL A 6 -1.79 -16.54 -1.84
N PRO A 7 -2.53 -17.62 -1.46
CA PRO A 7 -2.30 -18.34 -0.21
C PRO A 7 -0.83 -18.72 0.00
N GLY A 8 -0.34 -18.53 1.21
CA GLY A 8 1.05 -18.79 1.59
C GLY A 8 2.09 -17.79 1.05
N GLN A 9 1.69 -16.80 0.24
CA GLN A 9 2.59 -15.80 -0.32
C GLN A 9 2.33 -14.38 0.19
N VAL A 10 1.18 -14.12 0.81
CA VAL A 10 0.79 -12.84 1.39
C VAL A 10 0.36 -13.03 2.83
N LYS A 11 0.60 -12.02 3.67
CA LYS A 11 0.16 -11.96 5.09
C LYS A 11 0.45 -13.24 5.89
N THR A 12 1.58 -13.88 5.63
CA THR A 12 1.98 -15.14 6.29
C THR A 12 2.17 -14.98 7.80
N ARG A 13 2.40 -13.75 8.31
CA ARG A 13 2.48 -13.45 9.75
C ARG A 13 1.10 -13.46 10.44
N LEU A 14 0.00 -13.51 9.69
CA LEU A 14 -1.33 -13.76 10.25
C LEU A 14 -1.57 -15.27 10.50
N CYS A 15 -0.67 -16.13 10.05
CA CYS A 15 -0.75 -17.59 10.18
C CYS A 15 0.31 -18.10 11.20
N PRO A 16 -0.08 -18.72 12.34
CA PRO A 16 -1.42 -18.81 12.87
C PRO A 16 -1.92 -17.48 13.48
N PRO A 17 -3.19 -17.29 13.78
CA PRO A 17 -4.27 -18.29 13.79
C PRO A 17 -4.98 -18.50 12.45
N LEU A 18 -4.74 -17.63 11.43
CA LEU A 18 -5.38 -17.80 10.14
C LEU A 18 -4.73 -18.93 9.33
N THR A 19 -5.52 -19.57 8.48
CA THR A 19 -5.00 -20.41 7.40
C THR A 19 -4.38 -19.54 6.29
N PRO A 20 -3.53 -20.09 5.40
CA PRO A 20 -3.02 -19.34 4.25
C PRO A 20 -4.12 -18.77 3.34
N GLU A 21 -5.24 -19.49 3.19
CA GLU A 21 -6.40 -19.08 2.40
C GLU A 21 -7.13 -17.90 3.05
N GLU A 22 -7.34 -17.95 4.36
CA GLU A 22 -7.93 -16.86 5.14
C GLU A 22 -7.04 -15.60 5.10
N ALA A 23 -5.73 -15.76 5.28
CA ALA A 23 -4.77 -14.65 5.18
C ALA A 23 -4.75 -14.00 3.78
N ALA A 24 -4.87 -14.82 2.72
CA ALA A 24 -5.00 -14.31 1.36
C ALA A 24 -6.33 -13.58 1.13
N SER A 25 -7.42 -14.03 1.78
CA SER A 25 -8.72 -13.33 1.72
C SER A 25 -8.66 -11.97 2.42
N VAL A 26 -8.02 -11.90 3.59
CA VAL A 26 -7.77 -10.62 4.29
C VAL A 26 -6.91 -9.68 3.44
N ALA A 27 -5.86 -10.18 2.80
CA ALA A 27 -5.03 -9.39 1.90
C ALA A 27 -5.80 -8.88 0.66
N ALA A 28 -6.70 -9.71 0.11
CA ALA A 28 -7.57 -9.32 -1.00
C ALA A 28 -8.55 -8.22 -0.58
N ALA A 29 -9.17 -8.34 0.58
CA ALA A 29 -10.10 -7.34 1.10
C ALA A 29 -9.39 -5.98 1.32
N SER A 30 -8.19 -5.98 1.93
CA SER A 30 -7.37 -4.77 2.09
C SER A 30 -7.00 -4.13 0.75
N LEU A 31 -6.61 -4.94 -0.25
CA LEU A 31 -6.32 -4.45 -1.60
C LEU A 31 -7.56 -3.82 -2.25
N LEU A 32 -8.73 -4.45 -2.14
CA LEU A 32 -9.99 -3.95 -2.69
C LEU A 32 -10.41 -2.63 -2.04
N ASP A 33 -10.28 -2.50 -0.71
CA ASP A 33 -10.55 -1.24 0.00
C ASP A 33 -9.59 -0.13 -0.48
N THR A 34 -8.30 -0.45 -0.64
CA THR A 34 -7.30 0.49 -1.16
C THR A 34 -7.59 0.93 -2.59
N ILE A 35 -8.00 0.00 -3.48
CA ILE A 35 -8.37 0.32 -4.86
C ILE A 35 -9.63 1.20 -4.87
N SER A 36 -10.67 0.87 -4.09
CA SER A 36 -11.87 1.69 -4.00
C SER A 36 -11.54 3.11 -3.55
N ALA A 37 -10.71 3.28 -2.51
CA ALA A 37 -10.30 4.60 -2.05
C ALA A 37 -9.55 5.39 -3.16
N ALA A 38 -8.68 4.74 -3.92
CA ALA A 38 -7.96 5.38 -5.02
C ALA A 38 -8.88 5.76 -6.19
N LEU A 39 -9.86 4.92 -6.54
CA LEU A 39 -10.85 5.19 -7.61
C LEU A 39 -11.79 6.34 -7.24
N GLU A 40 -12.13 6.46 -5.97
CA GLU A 40 -13.01 7.51 -5.45
C GLU A 40 -12.28 8.83 -5.17
N THR A 41 -10.94 8.86 -5.27
CA THR A 41 -10.15 10.08 -5.05
C THR A 41 -10.28 11.03 -6.25
N PRO A 42 -10.75 12.29 -6.06
CA PRO A 42 -10.91 13.24 -7.15
C PRO A 42 -9.58 13.52 -7.88
N ASP A 43 -9.64 13.74 -9.17
CA ASP A 43 -8.53 14.11 -10.04
C ASP A 43 -7.33 13.13 -10.01
N ALA A 44 -7.50 11.92 -9.45
CA ALA A 44 -6.49 10.90 -9.41
C ALA A 44 -6.60 9.94 -10.62
N VAL A 45 -5.44 9.44 -11.06
CA VAL A 45 -5.35 8.31 -12.00
C VAL A 45 -4.84 7.10 -11.22
N PRO A 46 -5.72 6.14 -10.84
CA PRO A 46 -5.33 4.96 -10.11
C PRO A 46 -4.42 4.07 -10.94
N VAL A 47 -3.19 3.86 -10.45
CA VAL A 47 -2.20 2.96 -11.07
C VAL A 47 -1.82 1.88 -10.08
N VAL A 48 -2.01 0.62 -10.45
CA VAL A 48 -1.61 -0.52 -9.63
C VAL A 48 -0.35 -1.15 -10.18
N ALA A 49 0.78 -0.94 -9.49
CA ALA A 49 2.01 -1.69 -9.75
C ALA A 49 1.89 -3.08 -9.09
N LEU A 50 1.64 -4.11 -9.91
CA LEU A 50 1.24 -5.44 -9.48
C LEU A 50 2.40 -6.44 -9.57
N ALA A 51 2.62 -7.21 -8.49
CA ALA A 51 3.48 -8.38 -8.48
C ALA A 51 2.64 -9.67 -8.48
N GLY A 52 2.95 -10.59 -9.38
CA GLY A 52 2.25 -11.87 -9.50
C GLY A 52 1.02 -11.82 -10.43
N VAL A 53 0.29 -12.93 -10.47
CA VAL A 53 -0.90 -13.11 -11.33
C VAL A 53 -2.15 -13.21 -10.46
N VAL A 54 -3.09 -12.32 -10.66
CA VAL A 54 -4.38 -12.33 -9.94
C VAL A 54 -5.30 -13.38 -10.54
N ARG A 55 -5.84 -14.24 -9.66
CA ARG A 55 -6.80 -15.31 -10.03
C ARG A 55 -8.20 -15.08 -9.47
N ARG A 56 -8.33 -14.22 -8.45
CA ARG A 56 -9.61 -13.86 -7.85
C ARG A 56 -10.38 -12.93 -8.78
N ASP A 57 -11.65 -13.23 -9.03
CA ASP A 57 -12.50 -12.48 -9.97
C ASP A 57 -12.77 -11.08 -9.45
N ASP A 58 -13.12 -10.93 -8.16
CA ASP A 58 -13.37 -9.65 -7.51
C ASP A 58 -12.17 -8.67 -7.63
N VAL A 59 -10.95 -9.18 -7.44
CA VAL A 59 -9.75 -8.36 -7.58
C VAL A 59 -9.47 -8.05 -9.07
N ARG A 60 -9.74 -8.97 -9.99
CA ARG A 60 -9.59 -8.71 -11.44
C ARG A 60 -10.56 -7.64 -11.93
N GLU A 61 -11.80 -7.68 -11.44
CA GLU A 61 -12.82 -6.67 -11.76
C GLU A 61 -12.39 -5.28 -11.28
N ALA A 62 -11.95 -5.15 -10.03
CA ALA A 62 -11.46 -3.89 -9.51
C ALA A 62 -10.21 -3.37 -10.26
N LEU A 63 -9.29 -4.26 -10.65
CA LEU A 63 -8.11 -3.89 -11.43
C LEU A 63 -8.44 -3.44 -12.86
N ALA A 64 -9.56 -3.87 -13.43
CA ALA A 64 -9.98 -3.45 -14.76
C ALA A 64 -10.32 -1.96 -14.84
N GLU A 65 -10.62 -1.32 -13.71
CA GLU A 65 -10.86 0.13 -13.60
C GLU A 65 -9.58 0.94 -13.37
N CYS A 66 -8.43 0.28 -13.23
CA CYS A 66 -7.13 0.89 -12.96
C CYS A 66 -6.18 0.75 -14.14
N VAL A 67 -5.17 1.60 -14.20
CA VAL A 67 -3.98 1.33 -15.01
C VAL A 67 -3.13 0.32 -14.27
N VAL A 68 -2.90 -0.87 -14.86
CA VAL A 68 -2.06 -1.90 -14.25
C VAL A 68 -0.70 -1.95 -14.90
N ILE A 69 0.36 -1.86 -14.11
CA ILE A 69 1.74 -2.01 -14.53
C ILE A 69 2.43 -3.17 -13.77
N PRO A 70 3.35 -3.92 -14.38
CA PRO A 70 4.08 -4.96 -13.67
C PRO A 70 5.13 -4.34 -12.74
N GLN A 71 5.33 -4.91 -11.55
CA GLN A 71 6.50 -4.59 -10.75
C GLN A 71 7.76 -5.18 -11.40
N ARG A 72 8.81 -4.36 -11.50
CA ARG A 72 10.11 -4.74 -12.09
C ARG A 72 11.22 -4.45 -11.08
N GLY A 73 12.18 -5.36 -10.97
CA GLY A 73 13.32 -5.26 -10.08
C GLY A 73 13.48 -6.48 -9.19
N SER A 74 14.71 -6.76 -8.77
CA SER A 74 15.09 -7.89 -7.94
C SER A 74 14.86 -7.61 -6.45
N THR A 75 15.06 -6.37 -6.02
CA THR A 75 14.83 -5.90 -4.64
C THR A 75 13.52 -5.12 -4.53
N PHE A 76 13.03 -4.95 -3.29
CA PHE A 76 11.84 -4.12 -3.07
C PHE A 76 12.09 -2.65 -3.40
N ALA A 77 13.29 -2.13 -3.06
CA ALA A 77 13.70 -0.78 -3.42
C ALA A 77 13.68 -0.55 -4.95
N GLU A 78 14.26 -1.47 -5.73
CA GLU A 78 14.21 -1.38 -7.19
C GLU A 78 12.80 -1.40 -7.74
N ARG A 79 11.90 -2.21 -7.17
CA ARG A 79 10.48 -2.25 -7.58
C ARG A 79 9.77 -0.92 -7.34
N LEU A 80 10.04 -0.26 -6.21
CA LEU A 80 9.53 1.07 -5.92
C LEU A 80 10.04 2.09 -6.94
N VAL A 81 11.35 2.15 -7.17
CA VAL A 81 11.98 3.06 -8.13
C VAL A 81 11.42 2.87 -9.54
N HIS A 82 11.30 1.61 -9.99
CA HIS A 82 10.79 1.34 -11.34
C HIS A 82 9.29 1.67 -11.46
N ALA A 83 8.49 1.45 -10.43
CA ALA A 83 7.07 1.83 -10.44
C ALA A 83 6.92 3.35 -10.60
N HIS A 84 7.69 4.15 -9.86
CA HIS A 84 7.70 5.60 -10.02
C HIS A 84 8.18 6.03 -11.42
N ALA A 85 9.23 5.42 -11.95
CA ALA A 85 9.74 5.71 -13.30
C ALA A 85 8.70 5.37 -14.39
N ASP A 86 7.96 4.26 -14.23
CA ASP A 86 6.94 3.84 -15.19
C ASP A 86 5.76 4.81 -15.24
N VAL A 87 5.39 5.42 -14.12
CA VAL A 87 4.28 6.39 -14.06
C VAL A 87 4.71 7.82 -14.36
N ALA A 88 6.00 8.14 -14.38
CA ALA A 88 6.52 9.46 -14.76
C ALA A 88 6.05 9.92 -16.14
N ARG A 89 5.72 8.99 -17.05
CA ARG A 89 5.17 9.27 -18.39
C ARG A 89 3.83 10.01 -18.36
N PHE A 90 3.09 9.97 -17.24
CA PHE A 90 1.83 10.71 -17.11
C PHE A 90 2.04 12.21 -16.85
N GLY A 91 3.28 12.65 -16.52
CA GLY A 91 3.60 14.05 -16.27
C GLY A 91 2.91 14.62 -15.02
N MET A 92 2.49 13.78 -14.11
CA MET A 92 1.76 14.14 -12.89
C MET A 92 2.59 13.84 -11.64
N PRO A 93 2.37 14.56 -10.54
CA PRO A 93 2.85 14.11 -9.22
C PRO A 93 2.31 12.73 -8.88
N VAL A 94 3.06 11.97 -8.10
CA VAL A 94 2.69 10.61 -7.70
C VAL A 94 2.57 10.53 -6.18
N VAL A 95 1.49 9.95 -5.68
CA VAL A 95 1.39 9.46 -4.30
C VAL A 95 1.36 7.93 -4.37
N GLN A 96 2.44 7.31 -3.93
CA GLN A 96 2.55 5.85 -3.87
C GLN A 96 2.17 5.37 -2.47
N ILE A 97 1.27 4.37 -2.42
CA ILE A 97 0.84 3.70 -1.19
C ILE A 97 1.03 2.18 -1.29
N GLY A 98 1.02 1.51 -0.14
CA GLY A 98 0.93 0.05 -0.03
C GLY A 98 -0.50 -0.45 -0.19
N MET A 99 -0.68 -1.76 -0.12
CA MET A 99 -1.99 -2.43 -0.05
C MET A 99 -2.33 -2.88 1.38
N ASP A 100 -1.53 -2.51 2.35
CA ASP A 100 -1.51 -3.06 3.70
C ASP A 100 -2.11 -2.11 4.75
N THR A 101 -2.59 -0.95 4.32
CA THR A 101 -3.20 0.12 5.12
C THR A 101 -4.66 0.34 4.72
N PRO A 102 -5.59 -0.58 5.05
CA PRO A 102 -7.01 -0.50 4.63
C PRO A 102 -7.78 0.69 5.25
N GLN A 103 -7.18 1.44 6.16
CA GLN A 103 -7.71 2.69 6.71
C GLN A 103 -7.53 3.91 5.79
N VAL A 104 -6.89 3.74 4.62
CA VAL A 104 -6.80 4.79 3.61
C VAL A 104 -8.18 5.12 3.06
N THR A 105 -8.49 6.42 2.99
CA THR A 105 -9.76 6.94 2.46
C THR A 105 -9.52 7.88 1.28
N PRO A 106 -10.53 8.13 0.42
CA PRO A 106 -10.41 9.12 -0.66
C PRO A 106 -10.00 10.51 -0.14
N PHE A 107 -10.58 10.96 0.96
CA PHE A 107 -10.24 12.23 1.60
C PHE A 107 -8.77 12.28 2.05
N LEU A 108 -8.27 11.19 2.65
CA LEU A 108 -6.86 11.12 3.05
C LEU A 108 -5.95 11.17 1.83
N LEU A 109 -6.25 10.43 0.76
CA LEU A 109 -5.46 10.43 -0.47
C LEU A 109 -5.45 11.81 -1.15
N GLU A 110 -6.59 12.47 -1.23
CA GLU A 110 -6.69 13.84 -1.73
C GLU A 110 -5.78 14.78 -0.92
N SER A 111 -5.85 14.72 0.41
CA SER A 111 -5.00 15.53 1.29
C SER A 111 -3.51 15.18 1.14
N CYS A 112 -3.18 13.92 0.84
CA CYS A 112 -1.80 13.49 0.59
C CYS A 112 -1.21 14.08 -0.69
N ALA A 113 -2.02 14.51 -1.65
CA ALA A 113 -1.56 15.12 -2.90
C ALA A 113 -1.20 16.61 -2.74
N GLU A 114 -1.52 17.23 -1.63
CA GLU A 114 -1.22 18.63 -1.32
C GLU A 114 0.23 18.80 -0.82
N PHE A 115 1.21 18.71 -1.69
CA PHE A 115 2.63 18.94 -1.34
C PHE A 115 3.37 19.69 -2.44
N ASP A 116 4.43 20.39 -2.05
CA ASP A 116 5.25 21.16 -3.00
C ASP A 116 6.23 20.27 -3.76
N GLU A 117 7.05 19.47 -3.08
CA GLU A 117 8.11 18.68 -3.68
C GLU A 117 8.00 17.19 -3.32
N ALA A 118 7.78 16.88 -2.04
CA ALA A 118 7.60 15.53 -1.55
C ALA A 118 6.64 15.46 -0.36
N ALA A 119 6.10 14.26 -0.10
CA ALA A 119 5.35 13.93 1.10
C ALA A 119 5.73 12.53 1.59
N LEU A 120 5.74 12.32 2.92
CA LEU A 120 6.06 11.03 3.51
C LEU A 120 5.10 10.74 4.68
N GLY A 121 4.41 9.61 4.62
CA GLY A 121 3.56 9.08 5.67
C GLY A 121 4.25 7.92 6.39
N PHE A 122 4.67 8.13 7.63
CA PHE A 122 5.30 7.08 8.42
C PHE A 122 4.32 5.98 8.78
N ALA A 123 4.80 4.74 8.81
CA ALA A 123 4.08 3.62 9.39
C ALA A 123 4.49 3.43 10.87
N ALA A 124 3.57 2.89 11.68
CA ALA A 124 3.80 2.69 13.12
C ALA A 124 4.96 1.73 13.43
N ASP A 125 5.31 0.85 12.49
CA ASP A 125 6.43 -0.10 12.58
C ASP A 125 7.81 0.51 12.28
N GLY A 126 7.86 1.83 11.95
CA GLY A 126 9.06 2.56 11.56
C GLY A 126 9.35 2.54 10.05
N GLY A 127 8.51 1.90 9.26
CA GLY A 127 8.45 2.02 7.80
C GLY A 127 7.73 3.29 7.35
N TRP A 128 7.13 3.21 6.16
CA TRP A 128 6.24 4.25 5.63
C TRP A 128 5.14 3.60 4.77
N TRP A 129 3.93 4.17 4.85
CA TRP A 129 2.76 3.72 4.10
C TRP A 129 2.52 4.53 2.83
N ALA A 130 3.00 5.78 2.78
CA ALA A 130 2.84 6.69 1.63
C ALA A 130 4.12 7.46 1.33
N LEU A 131 4.41 7.61 0.02
CA LEU A 131 5.45 8.49 -0.52
C LEU A 131 4.87 9.31 -1.65
N GLY A 132 4.80 10.64 -1.47
CA GLY A 132 4.45 11.61 -2.49
C GLY A 132 5.69 12.23 -3.12
N LEU A 133 5.73 12.33 -4.46
CA LEU A 133 6.81 12.98 -5.21
C LEU A 133 6.25 13.82 -6.34
N ARG A 134 6.61 15.12 -6.40
CA ARG A 134 6.28 16.01 -7.50
C ARG A 134 6.93 15.55 -8.79
N ASP A 135 8.20 15.17 -8.71
CA ASP A 135 8.94 14.50 -9.77
C ASP A 135 9.13 13.03 -9.39
N PRO A 136 8.39 12.09 -10.02
CA PRO A 136 8.49 10.67 -9.70
C PRO A 136 9.89 10.08 -9.85
N LEU A 137 10.75 10.67 -10.71
CA LEU A 137 12.12 10.19 -10.93
C LEU A 137 13.03 10.39 -9.72
N ARG A 138 12.64 11.29 -8.78
CA ARG A 138 13.32 11.45 -7.49
C ARG A 138 13.25 10.19 -6.62
N ALA A 139 12.34 9.27 -6.88
CA ALA A 139 12.31 7.96 -6.22
C ALA A 139 13.60 7.15 -6.40
N SER A 140 14.48 7.53 -7.33
CA SER A 140 15.79 6.90 -7.50
C SER A 140 16.63 6.84 -6.22
N VAL A 141 16.45 7.76 -5.28
CA VAL A 141 17.12 7.77 -3.96
C VAL A 141 16.79 6.55 -3.11
N LEU A 142 15.64 5.90 -3.35
CA LEU A 142 15.24 4.69 -2.62
C LEU A 142 16.15 3.48 -2.87
N ARG A 143 16.98 3.50 -3.92
CA ARG A 143 17.91 2.38 -4.23
C ARG A 143 18.84 2.07 -3.07
N ASP A 144 19.25 3.11 -2.35
CA ASP A 144 20.23 3.01 -1.27
C ASP A 144 19.58 2.96 0.11
N VAL A 145 18.22 3.00 0.18
CA VAL A 145 17.48 2.92 1.44
C VAL A 145 17.25 1.46 1.81
N PRO A 146 17.72 1.02 3.01
CA PRO A 146 17.42 -0.30 3.52
C PRO A 146 15.91 -0.46 3.76
N MET A 147 15.27 -1.40 3.04
CA MET A 147 13.84 -1.66 3.15
C MET A 147 13.51 -2.71 4.23
N SER A 148 12.25 -2.73 4.69
CA SER A 148 11.72 -3.71 5.66
C SER A 148 12.46 -3.70 7.00
N ARG A 149 12.80 -2.52 7.50
CA ARG A 149 13.46 -2.29 8.78
C ARG A 149 12.70 -1.23 9.57
N ALA A 150 12.86 -1.26 10.89
CA ALA A 150 12.24 -0.27 11.78
C ALA A 150 12.77 1.16 11.61
N ASP A 151 13.85 1.37 10.85
CA ASP A 151 14.40 2.68 10.52
C ASP A 151 14.18 3.08 9.04
N THR A 152 13.43 2.28 8.26
CA THR A 152 13.20 2.54 6.82
C THR A 152 12.59 3.91 6.57
N GLY A 153 11.61 4.31 7.36
CA GLY A 153 10.96 5.62 7.24
C GLY A 153 11.94 6.78 7.47
N ALA A 154 12.75 6.71 8.54
CA ALA A 154 13.76 7.71 8.84
C ALA A 154 14.83 7.78 7.74
N ARG A 155 15.30 6.64 7.25
CA ARG A 155 16.26 6.55 6.14
C ARG A 155 15.70 7.09 4.84
N THR A 156 14.41 6.88 4.59
CA THR A 156 13.74 7.45 3.42
C THR A 156 13.68 8.98 3.52
N LEU A 157 13.35 9.51 4.69
CA LEU A 157 13.35 10.95 4.93
C LEU A 157 14.75 11.56 4.75
N GLU A 158 15.80 10.91 5.27
CA GLU A 158 17.20 11.30 5.05
C GLU A 158 17.57 11.29 3.56
N ALA A 159 17.14 10.26 2.80
CA ALA A 159 17.43 10.16 1.38
C ALA A 159 16.70 11.22 0.53
N LEU A 160 15.64 11.82 1.05
CA LEU A 160 14.92 12.94 0.44
C LEU A 160 15.52 14.31 0.82
N ASP A 161 16.70 14.34 1.43
CA ASP A 161 17.38 15.59 1.79
C ASP A 161 17.48 16.55 0.59
N GLY A 162 17.30 17.83 0.87
CA GLY A 162 17.20 18.89 -0.15
C GLY A 162 15.81 19.06 -0.76
N LEU A 163 14.81 18.23 -0.42
CA LEU A 163 13.40 18.45 -0.76
C LEU A 163 12.61 18.94 0.47
N ARG A 164 11.62 19.79 0.22
CA ARG A 164 10.61 20.11 1.25
C ARG A 164 9.64 18.94 1.37
N VAL A 165 9.81 18.15 2.43
CA VAL A 165 8.99 16.96 2.68
C VAL A 165 7.85 17.30 3.65
N ARG A 166 6.60 17.22 3.15
CA ARG A 166 5.40 17.29 4.02
C ARG A 166 5.24 15.96 4.74
N GLN A 167 5.13 15.98 6.05
CA GLN A 167 4.79 14.79 6.82
C GLN A 167 3.27 14.55 6.79
N LEU A 168 2.88 13.33 6.44
CA LEU A 168 1.50 12.87 6.44
C LEU A 168 1.16 12.19 7.79
N PRO A 169 -0.12 11.95 8.09
CA PRO A 169 -0.50 11.19 9.27
C PRO A 169 0.18 9.84 9.36
N VAL A 170 0.49 9.40 10.58
CA VAL A 170 1.01 8.04 10.83
C VAL A 170 -0.13 7.04 10.73
N LEU A 171 0.06 5.97 9.96
CA LEU A 171 -0.86 4.84 9.87
C LEU A 171 -0.19 3.55 10.35
N SER A 172 -1.01 2.52 10.57
CA SER A 172 -0.53 1.19 10.93
C SER A 172 -0.73 0.22 9.77
N ASP A 173 0.35 -0.43 9.35
CA ASP A 173 0.27 -1.54 8.41
C ASP A 173 -0.29 -2.78 9.12
N VAL A 174 -1.03 -3.60 8.40
CA VAL A 174 -1.57 -4.86 8.92
C VAL A 174 -0.54 -5.96 8.70
N ASP A 175 0.30 -6.24 9.67
CA ASP A 175 1.32 -7.29 9.59
C ASP A 175 1.06 -8.48 10.51
N THR A 176 0.50 -8.24 11.70
CA THR A 176 0.16 -9.25 12.70
C THR A 176 -1.34 -9.30 12.96
N MET A 177 -1.80 -10.32 13.69
CA MET A 177 -3.21 -10.40 14.10
C MET A 177 -3.64 -9.27 15.04
N ASP A 178 -2.72 -8.75 15.84
CA ASP A 178 -3.02 -7.62 16.73
C ASP A 178 -3.19 -6.34 15.91
N ASP A 179 -2.34 -6.11 14.89
CA ASP A 179 -2.53 -5.02 13.94
C ASP A 179 -3.86 -5.17 13.19
N ALA A 180 -4.17 -6.38 12.70
CA ALA A 180 -5.40 -6.64 11.98
C ALA A 180 -6.64 -6.31 12.81
N ARG A 181 -6.67 -6.67 14.09
CA ARG A 181 -7.77 -6.35 15.01
C ARG A 181 -7.86 -4.85 15.29
N ALA A 182 -6.71 -4.22 15.56
CA ALA A 182 -6.64 -2.78 15.83
C ALA A 182 -7.12 -1.97 14.64
N VAL A 183 -6.63 -2.30 13.43
CA VAL A 183 -7.03 -1.61 12.19
C VAL A 183 -8.49 -1.87 11.85
N ALA A 184 -9.00 -3.11 11.99
CA ALA A 184 -10.42 -3.41 11.73
C ALA A 184 -11.36 -2.60 12.62
N ALA A 185 -10.97 -2.32 13.87
CA ALA A 185 -11.75 -1.48 14.79
C ALA A 185 -11.81 0.00 14.31
N LEU A 186 -10.84 0.47 13.54
CA LEU A 186 -10.82 1.83 12.98
C LEU A 186 -11.69 1.95 11.71
N VAL A 187 -11.91 0.84 11.00
CA VAL A 187 -12.61 0.81 9.70
C VAL A 187 -13.76 -0.21 9.68
N PRO A 188 -14.72 -0.16 10.61
CA PRO A 188 -15.71 -1.22 10.81
C PRO A 188 -16.62 -1.49 9.60
N GLY A 189 -16.73 -0.53 8.66
CA GLY A 189 -17.51 -0.66 7.42
C GLY A 189 -16.73 -1.17 6.21
N SER A 190 -15.44 -1.47 6.35
CA SER A 190 -14.58 -1.92 5.26
C SER A 190 -14.78 -3.39 4.91
N ARG A 191 -14.40 -3.78 3.68
CA ARG A 191 -14.30 -5.20 3.30
C ARG A 191 -13.30 -5.94 4.18
N PHE A 192 -12.19 -5.26 4.53
CA PHE A 192 -11.17 -5.80 5.42
C PHE A 192 -11.74 -6.20 6.78
N ALA A 193 -12.46 -5.31 7.47
CA ALA A 193 -13.04 -5.58 8.78
C ALA A 193 -14.13 -6.67 8.71
N SER A 194 -14.98 -6.63 7.68
CA SER A 194 -16.01 -7.65 7.44
C SER A 194 -15.40 -9.02 7.23
N THR A 195 -14.38 -9.15 6.36
CA THR A 195 -13.68 -10.42 6.12
C THR A 195 -13.06 -10.98 7.39
N LEU A 196 -12.42 -10.13 8.20
CA LEU A 196 -11.80 -10.57 9.45
C LEU A 196 -12.86 -11.07 10.46
N THR A 197 -14.01 -10.40 10.51
CA THR A 197 -15.15 -10.80 11.38
C THR A 197 -15.75 -12.13 10.92
N GLU A 198 -15.97 -12.32 9.64
CA GLU A 198 -16.49 -13.57 9.07
C GLU A 198 -15.56 -14.76 9.38
N ILE A 199 -14.25 -14.59 9.21
CA ILE A 199 -13.24 -15.61 9.53
C ILE A 199 -13.29 -15.95 11.03
N ALA A 200 -13.42 -14.95 11.91
CA ALA A 200 -13.46 -15.17 13.35
C ALA A 200 -14.76 -15.88 13.82
N ALA A 201 -15.85 -15.79 13.06
CA ALA A 201 -17.13 -16.42 13.36
C ALA A 201 -17.18 -17.91 13.00
N VAL A 202 -16.22 -18.43 12.21
CA VAL A 202 -16.18 -19.85 11.84
C VAL A 202 -15.64 -20.67 13.02
N PRO A 203 -16.41 -21.64 13.55
CA PRO A 203 -15.92 -22.53 14.59
C PRO A 203 -14.72 -23.35 14.12
N ARG A 204 -13.69 -23.44 14.92
CA ARG A 204 -12.46 -24.21 14.65
C ARG A 204 -12.41 -25.49 15.44
#